data_74c51b543169b3f82d315350442285d6
#
_entry.id   74c51b543169b3f82d315350442285d6
#
_cell.length_a   1.000
_cell.length_b   1.000
_cell.length_c   1.000
_cell.angle_alpha   90.00
_cell.angle_beta   90.00
_cell.angle_gamma   90.00
#
_symmetry.space_group_name_H-M   'P 1'
#
loop_
_entity.id
_entity.type
_entity.pdbx_description
1 polymer ?
#
loop_
_entity_poly.entity_id
_entity_poly.type
_entity_poly.pdbx_seq_one_letter_code
_entity_poly.pdbx_strand_id
1 'polypeptide(L)'
;ILRSEEADGCCWYDMVYNPQAVGMFRYLHSNPVEKSRAILRAVLATLEDKLYKPTAVPADAEKIEKYIETKVDGNLKKLHEDRMLRELMSYDTLRINGVEYKNLPALDWMFDHDRLRNLFAKDPVGTIHGDLTIENIICRTDNDSWYLIDPNTGNLHESPFLDYGKLLQSLHGSYEFMMKTPRVTVQGSRIDFALTRSAAYDALYRALMADLQSRYPAAQVESILMHEVIHWLRLMPYKLNKDRKRAAMFYAGLVMVANDVADFSEHKKETLC
;
A
#
# COMPACT_ATOMS: atom_id res chain seq x y z
N ILE A 1 22.51 12.75 -7.32
CA ILE A 1 22.45 14.22 -7.47
C ILE A 1 23.82 14.67 -7.97
N LEU A 2 23.87 15.39 -9.10
CA LEU A 2 25.10 15.97 -9.66
C LEU A 2 25.40 17.32 -9.03
N ARG A 3 24.36 18.11 -8.79
CA ARG A 3 24.41 19.45 -8.23
C ARG A 3 23.11 19.73 -7.49
N SER A 4 23.18 20.50 -6.42
CA SER A 4 22.01 21.06 -5.74
C SER A 4 22.29 22.52 -5.41
N GLU A 5 21.27 23.37 -5.48
CA GLU A 5 21.31 24.78 -5.12
C GLU A 5 20.03 25.15 -4.37
N GLU A 6 20.17 26.15 -3.50
CA GLU A 6 19.06 26.76 -2.80
C GLU A 6 19.15 28.28 -3.00
N ALA A 7 18.09 28.88 -3.57
CA ALA A 7 17.95 30.31 -3.70
C ALA A 7 16.46 30.69 -3.65
N ASP A 8 16.18 31.86 -3.08
CA ASP A 8 14.83 32.44 -3.03
C ASP A 8 13.76 31.52 -2.42
N GLY A 9 14.15 30.66 -1.44
CA GLY A 9 13.26 29.69 -0.79
C GLY A 9 12.90 28.49 -1.66
N CYS A 10 13.57 28.29 -2.78
CA CYS A 10 13.45 27.13 -3.65
C CYS A 10 14.73 26.32 -3.63
N CYS A 11 14.58 24.99 -3.56
CA CYS A 11 15.67 24.05 -3.73
C CYS A 11 15.53 23.35 -5.09
N TRP A 12 16.61 23.26 -5.84
CA TRP A 12 16.68 22.45 -7.05
C TRP A 12 17.94 21.60 -7.08
N TYR A 13 17.86 20.54 -7.84
CA TYR A 13 18.99 19.63 -8.00
C TYR A 13 19.04 19.05 -9.41
N ASP A 14 20.25 18.80 -9.87
CA ASP A 14 20.50 18.15 -11.13
C ASP A 14 20.71 16.66 -10.93
N MET A 15 20.05 15.86 -11.77
CA MET A 15 20.25 14.41 -11.83
C MET A 15 20.65 14.00 -13.22
N VAL A 16 21.37 12.86 -13.33
CA VAL A 16 21.62 12.24 -14.63
C VAL A 16 20.30 11.85 -15.27
N TYR A 17 19.97 12.45 -16.39
CA TYR A 17 18.84 12.01 -17.19
C TYR A 17 19.21 10.74 -17.96
N ASN A 18 18.43 9.69 -17.79
CA ASN A 18 18.58 8.46 -18.55
C ASN A 18 17.33 8.20 -19.41
N PRO A 19 17.40 8.35 -20.73
CA PRO A 19 16.25 8.16 -21.60
C PRO A 19 15.72 6.72 -21.64
N GLN A 20 16.52 5.76 -21.17
CA GLN A 20 16.13 4.34 -21.07
C GLN A 20 15.53 3.99 -19.69
N ALA A 21 15.44 4.96 -18.79
CA ALA A 21 14.83 4.75 -17.47
C ALA A 21 13.31 4.98 -17.53
N VAL A 22 12.55 4.00 -17.05
CA VAL A 22 11.08 4.05 -16.97
C VAL A 22 10.62 3.50 -15.64
N GLY A 23 9.49 4.02 -15.11
CA GLY A 23 8.87 3.43 -13.91
C GLY A 23 8.47 1.96 -14.15
N MET A 24 8.53 1.16 -13.11
CA MET A 24 8.28 -0.28 -13.19
C MET A 24 6.86 -0.59 -13.69
N PHE A 25 5.87 0.27 -13.44
CA PHE A 25 4.54 0.13 -14.03
C PHE A 25 4.61 0.04 -15.57
N ARG A 26 5.32 0.97 -16.21
CA ARG A 26 5.49 0.97 -17.67
C ARG A 26 6.36 -0.20 -18.11
N TYR A 27 7.44 -0.47 -17.42
CA TYR A 27 8.35 -1.57 -17.73
C TYR A 27 7.62 -2.92 -17.74
N LEU A 28 6.80 -3.20 -16.72
CA LEU A 28 6.02 -4.43 -16.56
C LEU A 28 5.03 -4.67 -17.71
N HIS A 29 4.43 -3.60 -18.26
CA HIS A 29 3.47 -3.70 -19.35
C HIS A 29 4.10 -3.62 -20.76
N SER A 30 5.43 -3.53 -20.82
CA SER A 30 6.19 -3.42 -22.09
C SER A 30 7.24 -4.52 -22.25
N ASN A 31 7.39 -5.40 -21.25
CA ASN A 31 8.38 -6.46 -21.23
C ASN A 31 7.76 -7.78 -20.72
N PRO A 32 8.39 -8.93 -20.99
CA PRO A 32 8.00 -10.19 -20.36
C PRO A 32 7.95 -10.08 -18.83
N VAL A 33 6.92 -10.65 -18.21
CA VAL A 33 6.67 -10.53 -16.76
C VAL A 33 7.81 -11.12 -15.92
N GLU A 34 8.53 -12.10 -16.44
CA GLU A 34 9.69 -12.75 -15.81
C GLU A 34 10.81 -11.74 -15.52
N LYS A 35 11.03 -10.77 -16.40
CA LYS A 35 12.01 -9.69 -16.20
C LYS A 35 11.60 -8.82 -15.00
N SER A 36 10.35 -8.40 -14.95
CA SER A 36 9.82 -7.62 -13.82
C SER A 36 9.84 -8.39 -12.50
N ARG A 37 9.57 -9.71 -12.55
CA ARG A 37 9.73 -10.60 -11.41
C ARG A 37 11.18 -10.66 -10.91
N ALA A 38 12.14 -10.78 -11.83
CA ALA A 38 13.56 -10.80 -11.49
C ALA A 38 14.00 -9.47 -10.86
N ILE A 39 13.57 -8.34 -11.42
CA ILE A 39 13.84 -7.01 -10.88
C ILE A 39 13.22 -6.85 -9.48
N LEU A 40 11.93 -7.16 -9.30
CA LEU A 40 11.27 -7.06 -8.00
C LEU A 40 11.98 -7.90 -6.94
N ARG A 41 12.36 -9.12 -7.28
CA ARG A 41 13.14 -10.00 -6.38
C ARG A 41 14.50 -9.38 -6.02
N ALA A 42 15.21 -8.80 -7.00
CA ALA A 42 16.49 -8.14 -6.77
C ALA A 42 16.35 -6.89 -5.89
N VAL A 43 15.30 -6.10 -6.10
CA VAL A 43 14.95 -4.94 -5.24
C VAL A 43 14.76 -5.39 -3.81
N LEU A 44 13.88 -6.37 -3.57
CA LEU A 44 13.57 -6.85 -2.21
C LEU A 44 14.78 -7.47 -1.54
N ALA A 45 15.57 -8.27 -2.25
CA ALA A 45 16.82 -8.84 -1.70
C ALA A 45 17.81 -7.74 -1.32
N THR A 46 17.94 -6.69 -2.13
CA THR A 46 18.85 -5.57 -1.84
C THR A 46 18.38 -4.77 -0.63
N LEU A 47 17.08 -4.47 -0.54
CA LEU A 47 16.52 -3.79 0.63
C LEU A 47 16.73 -4.63 1.91
N GLU A 48 16.48 -5.91 1.83
CA GLU A 48 16.69 -6.85 2.94
C GLU A 48 18.15 -6.82 3.43
N ASP A 49 19.11 -6.97 2.52
CA ASP A 49 20.53 -7.10 2.86
C ASP A 49 21.21 -5.77 3.21
N LYS A 50 20.79 -4.67 2.58
CA LYS A 50 21.49 -3.38 2.73
C LYS A 50 20.77 -2.41 3.65
N LEU A 51 19.47 -2.59 3.87
CA LEU A 51 18.65 -1.65 4.63
C LEU A 51 18.00 -2.30 5.84
N TYR A 52 17.15 -3.32 5.65
CA TYR A 52 16.31 -3.86 6.72
C TYR A 52 17.11 -4.60 7.80
N LYS A 53 17.91 -5.62 7.42
CA LYS A 53 18.71 -6.39 8.37
C LYS A 53 19.78 -5.58 9.10
N PRO A 54 20.59 -4.75 8.41
CA PRO A 54 21.67 -4.01 9.09
C PRO A 54 21.19 -3.00 10.12
N THR A 55 19.94 -2.53 9.99
CA THR A 55 19.36 -1.50 10.86
C THR A 55 18.29 -2.06 11.82
N ALA A 56 18.12 -3.39 11.88
CA ALA A 56 17.09 -4.02 12.68
C ALA A 56 17.21 -3.71 14.16
N VAL A 57 16.10 -3.27 14.75
CA VAL A 57 15.94 -2.96 16.18
C VAL A 57 14.63 -3.55 16.72
N PRO A 58 14.47 -3.73 18.05
CA PRO A 58 13.21 -4.12 18.63
C PRO A 58 12.07 -3.12 18.34
N ALA A 59 10.86 -3.62 18.21
CA ALA A 59 9.68 -2.78 18.08
C ALA A 59 9.48 -1.93 19.36
N ASP A 60 9.08 -0.68 19.17
CA ASP A 60 8.84 0.30 20.23
C ASP A 60 7.32 0.47 20.43
N ALA A 61 6.84 0.12 21.60
CA ALA A 61 5.41 0.16 21.92
C ALA A 61 4.82 1.59 21.87
N GLU A 62 5.59 2.61 22.27
CA GLU A 62 5.14 4.01 22.20
C GLU A 62 5.02 4.48 20.74
N LYS A 63 5.95 4.11 19.90
CA LYS A 63 5.88 4.39 18.46
C LYS A 63 4.72 3.68 17.78
N ILE A 64 4.44 2.43 18.16
CA ILE A 64 3.28 1.68 17.68
C ILE A 64 1.98 2.40 18.07
N GLU A 65 1.83 2.79 19.34
CA GLU A 65 0.65 3.51 19.80
C GLU A 65 0.45 4.81 19.01
N LYS A 66 1.48 5.62 18.90
CA LYS A 66 1.44 6.85 18.13
C LYS A 66 1.13 6.62 16.64
N TYR A 67 1.60 5.51 16.08
CA TYR A 67 1.27 5.11 14.72
C TYR A 67 -0.22 4.80 14.58
N ILE A 68 -0.80 4.02 15.49
CA ILE A 68 -2.23 3.69 15.52
C ILE A 68 -3.05 4.97 15.66
N GLU A 69 -2.81 5.78 16.69
CA GLU A 69 -3.52 7.05 16.90
C GLU A 69 -3.48 7.97 15.69
N THR A 70 -2.30 8.11 15.07
CA THR A 70 -2.11 9.07 13.98
C THR A 70 -2.59 8.53 12.63
N LYS A 71 -2.28 7.27 12.32
CA LYS A 71 -2.48 6.71 10.97
C LYS A 71 -3.77 5.90 10.85
N VAL A 72 -4.32 5.43 11.95
CA VAL A 72 -5.62 4.77 11.97
C VAL A 72 -6.69 5.74 12.45
N ASP A 73 -6.73 6.10 13.73
CA ASP A 73 -7.81 6.92 14.29
C ASP A 73 -7.91 8.29 13.64
N GLY A 74 -6.78 8.96 13.46
CA GLY A 74 -6.74 10.27 12.82
C GLY A 74 -7.27 10.27 11.39
N ASN A 75 -7.13 9.16 10.64
CA ASN A 75 -7.69 9.04 9.31
C ASN A 75 -9.14 8.55 9.31
N LEU A 76 -9.52 7.61 10.17
CA LEU A 76 -10.93 7.21 10.35
C LEU A 76 -11.78 8.41 10.74
N LYS A 77 -11.31 9.24 11.69
CA LYS A 77 -11.98 10.49 12.07
C LYS A 77 -12.24 11.39 10.85
N LYS A 78 -11.26 11.59 9.97
CA LYS A 78 -11.41 12.41 8.77
C LYS A 78 -12.42 11.81 7.77
N LEU A 79 -12.54 10.48 7.68
CA LEU A 79 -13.58 9.84 6.89
C LEU A 79 -14.97 10.14 7.45
N HIS A 80 -15.14 10.07 8.77
CA HIS A 80 -16.40 10.39 9.45
C HIS A 80 -16.79 11.89 9.35
N GLU A 81 -15.82 12.77 9.25
CA GLU A 81 -16.05 14.21 9.08
C GLU A 81 -16.53 14.56 7.66
N ASP A 82 -16.17 13.77 6.65
CA ASP A 82 -16.62 14.01 5.28
C ASP A 82 -18.06 13.54 5.04
N ARG A 83 -18.91 14.44 4.52
CA ARG A 83 -20.35 14.15 4.33
C ARG A 83 -20.60 12.96 3.39
N MET A 84 -19.89 12.90 2.27
CA MET A 84 -20.10 11.85 1.26
C MET A 84 -19.66 10.48 1.81
N LEU A 85 -18.48 10.42 2.46
CA LEU A 85 -18.01 9.16 3.03
C LEU A 85 -18.84 8.71 4.22
N ARG A 86 -19.30 9.63 5.06
CA ARG A 86 -20.23 9.32 6.16
C ARG A 86 -21.53 8.74 5.66
N GLU A 87 -22.07 9.24 4.53
CA GLU A 87 -23.25 8.65 3.88
C GLU A 87 -22.96 7.23 3.37
N LEU A 88 -21.83 7.02 2.68
CA LEU A 88 -21.41 5.69 2.25
C LEU A 88 -21.20 4.73 3.44
N MET A 89 -20.60 5.20 4.53
CA MET A 89 -20.36 4.42 5.75
C MET A 89 -21.64 4.11 6.53
N SER A 90 -22.78 4.73 6.22
CA SER A 90 -24.07 4.40 6.85
C SER A 90 -24.71 3.09 6.34
N TYR A 91 -24.19 2.51 5.28
CA TYR A 91 -24.63 1.21 4.77
C TYR A 91 -23.80 0.08 5.39
N ASP A 92 -24.43 -1.04 5.73
CA ASP A 92 -23.74 -2.23 6.26
C ASP A 92 -22.88 -2.89 5.19
N THR A 93 -23.35 -2.88 3.94
CA THR A 93 -22.64 -3.41 2.77
C THR A 93 -22.60 -2.41 1.63
N LEU A 94 -21.59 -2.53 0.79
CA LEU A 94 -21.47 -1.79 -0.47
C LEU A 94 -21.46 -2.76 -1.64
N ARG A 95 -22.18 -2.39 -2.71
CA ARG A 95 -22.12 -3.11 -3.97
C ARG A 95 -21.12 -2.43 -4.91
N ILE A 96 -19.92 -2.99 -5.03
CA ILE A 96 -18.82 -2.42 -5.82
C ILE A 96 -18.68 -3.24 -7.11
N ASN A 97 -18.88 -2.61 -8.27
CA ASN A 97 -18.80 -3.26 -9.58
C ASN A 97 -19.64 -4.55 -9.65
N GLY A 98 -20.81 -4.56 -8.98
CA GLY A 98 -21.73 -5.70 -8.96
C GLY A 98 -21.48 -6.73 -7.88
N VAL A 99 -20.37 -6.69 -7.16
CA VAL A 99 -20.02 -7.57 -6.03
C VAL A 99 -20.37 -6.89 -4.71
N GLU A 100 -20.92 -7.64 -3.76
CA GLU A 100 -21.23 -7.16 -2.41
C GLU A 100 -20.04 -7.35 -1.49
N TYR A 101 -19.73 -6.32 -0.68
CA TYR A 101 -18.65 -6.27 0.29
C TYR A 101 -19.18 -5.78 1.64
N LYS A 102 -18.70 -6.35 2.75
CA LYS A 102 -18.88 -5.75 4.08
C LYS A 102 -18.28 -4.36 4.07
N ASN A 103 -19.03 -3.37 4.51
CA ASN A 103 -18.51 -2.00 4.55
C ASN A 103 -17.55 -1.81 5.74
N LEU A 104 -16.79 -0.73 5.73
CA LEU A 104 -15.75 -0.48 6.73
C LEU A 104 -16.26 -0.52 8.19
N PRO A 105 -17.45 0.03 8.55
CA PRO A 105 -17.98 -0.11 9.90
C PRO A 105 -18.28 -1.56 10.33
N ALA A 106 -18.61 -2.45 9.40
CA ALA A 106 -18.78 -3.88 9.69
C ALA A 106 -17.44 -4.62 9.87
N LEU A 107 -16.33 -3.97 9.58
CA LEU A 107 -14.94 -4.44 9.73
C LEU A 107 -14.18 -3.66 10.80
N ASP A 108 -14.87 -2.95 11.71
CA ASP A 108 -14.27 -2.11 12.76
C ASP A 108 -13.33 -2.88 13.69
N TRP A 109 -13.60 -4.17 13.94
CA TRP A 109 -12.75 -5.05 14.70
C TRP A 109 -11.30 -5.14 14.16
N MET A 110 -11.08 -4.84 12.87
CA MET A 110 -9.75 -4.80 12.26
C MET A 110 -8.90 -3.66 12.85
N PHE A 111 -9.55 -2.60 13.30
CA PHE A 111 -8.93 -1.39 13.83
C PHE A 111 -8.93 -1.34 15.37
N ASP A 112 -9.29 -2.44 16.03
CA ASP A 112 -9.19 -2.56 17.50
C ASP A 112 -7.74 -2.35 17.96
N HIS A 113 -7.54 -1.49 18.95
CA HIS A 113 -6.21 -1.07 19.39
C HIS A 113 -5.39 -2.22 19.99
N ASP A 114 -6.03 -3.08 20.81
CA ASP A 114 -5.32 -4.22 21.41
C ASP A 114 -4.88 -5.21 20.36
N ARG A 115 -5.74 -5.44 19.36
CA ARG A 115 -5.41 -6.27 18.20
C ARG A 115 -4.23 -5.68 17.42
N LEU A 116 -4.28 -4.40 17.08
CA LEU A 116 -3.22 -3.74 16.30
C LEU A 116 -1.89 -3.68 17.05
N ARG A 117 -1.90 -3.37 18.36
CA ARG A 117 -0.69 -3.42 19.22
C ARG A 117 -0.07 -4.81 19.21
N ASN A 118 -0.88 -5.85 19.43
CA ASN A 118 -0.41 -7.24 19.43
C ASN A 118 0.12 -7.70 18.07
N LEU A 119 -0.44 -7.18 16.98
CA LEU A 119 -0.03 -7.48 15.63
C LEU A 119 1.32 -6.83 15.32
N PHE A 120 1.43 -5.51 15.51
CA PHE A 120 2.60 -4.70 15.15
C PHE A 120 3.79 -4.88 16.12
N ALA A 121 3.55 -5.33 17.35
CA ALA A 121 4.64 -5.68 18.28
C ALA A 121 5.58 -6.78 17.76
N LYS A 122 5.15 -7.55 16.75
CA LYS A 122 5.93 -8.62 16.13
C LYS A 122 6.60 -8.21 14.82
N ASP A 123 6.42 -6.96 14.41
CA ASP A 123 7.04 -6.44 13.20
C ASP A 123 8.55 -6.28 13.41
N PRO A 124 9.38 -6.66 12.44
CA PRO A 124 10.74 -6.18 12.42
C PRO A 124 10.75 -4.66 12.23
N VAL A 125 11.65 -3.96 12.91
CA VAL A 125 11.78 -2.51 12.83
C VAL A 125 13.20 -2.15 12.43
N GLY A 126 13.35 -1.15 11.57
CA GLY A 126 14.65 -0.69 11.07
C GLY A 126 14.46 0.41 10.02
N THR A 127 15.53 0.80 9.35
CA THR A 127 15.46 1.76 8.26
C THR A 127 14.71 1.14 7.07
N ILE A 128 13.77 1.88 6.50
CA ILE A 128 12.92 1.45 5.38
C ILE A 128 12.97 2.48 4.24
N HIS A 129 12.47 2.09 3.07
CA HIS A 129 12.23 3.04 1.98
C HIS A 129 11.06 3.99 2.32
N GLY A 130 10.02 3.47 2.95
CA GLY A 130 8.90 4.23 3.50
C GLY A 130 7.81 4.62 2.50
N ASP A 131 8.04 4.44 1.19
CA ASP A 131 7.05 4.63 0.12
C ASP A 131 7.35 3.71 -1.08
N LEU A 132 7.56 2.43 -0.83
CA LEU A 132 7.94 1.44 -1.86
C LEU A 132 6.74 1.06 -2.74
N THR A 133 6.28 2.00 -3.55
CA THR A 133 5.30 1.74 -4.62
C THR A 133 6.00 1.22 -5.86
N ILE A 134 5.23 0.61 -6.76
CA ILE A 134 5.78 0.14 -8.05
C ILE A 134 6.26 1.29 -8.95
N GLU A 135 5.73 2.51 -8.77
CA GLU A 135 6.17 3.71 -9.49
C GLU A 135 7.52 4.24 -8.98
N ASN A 136 7.89 3.94 -7.73
CA ASN A 136 9.18 4.35 -7.15
C ASN A 136 10.32 3.36 -7.44
N ILE A 137 10.03 2.31 -8.20
CA ILE A 137 11.03 1.40 -8.77
C ILE A 137 11.27 1.81 -10.22
N ILE A 138 12.45 2.32 -10.51
CA ILE A 138 12.84 2.71 -11.86
C ILE A 138 13.66 1.61 -12.50
N CYS A 139 13.23 1.18 -13.68
CA CYS A 139 13.87 0.11 -14.46
C CYS A 139 14.53 0.69 -15.71
N ARG A 140 15.68 0.15 -16.06
CA ARG A 140 16.35 0.47 -17.33
C ARG A 140 15.98 -0.55 -18.39
N THR A 141 15.55 -0.06 -19.55
CA THR A 141 15.11 -0.92 -20.67
C THR A 141 16.27 -1.47 -21.51
N ASP A 142 17.47 -0.92 -21.35
CA ASP A 142 18.68 -1.32 -22.10
C ASP A 142 19.47 -2.45 -21.44
N ASN A 143 19.37 -2.62 -20.11
CA ASN A 143 20.19 -3.60 -19.39
C ASN A 143 19.49 -4.23 -18.17
N ASP A 144 18.18 -4.00 -18.03
CA ASP A 144 17.34 -4.51 -16.93
C ASP A 144 17.86 -4.14 -15.52
N SER A 145 18.77 -3.16 -15.38
CA SER A 145 19.13 -2.62 -14.07
C SER A 145 18.02 -1.73 -13.51
N TRP A 146 18.10 -1.44 -12.21
CA TRP A 146 17.06 -0.69 -11.51
C TRP A 146 17.67 0.22 -10.45
N TYR A 147 16.88 1.18 -10.00
CA TYR A 147 17.14 1.99 -8.81
C TYR A 147 15.83 2.47 -8.18
N LEU A 148 15.91 2.86 -6.92
CA LEU A 148 14.77 3.38 -6.16
C LEU A 148 14.82 4.91 -6.10
N ILE A 149 13.66 5.53 -6.06
CA ILE A 149 13.47 6.98 -5.94
C ILE A 149 12.46 7.29 -4.84
N ASP A 150 12.44 8.54 -4.39
CA ASP A 150 11.45 9.11 -3.47
C ASP A 150 11.29 8.33 -2.15
N PRO A 151 12.39 8.03 -1.43
CA PRO A 151 12.28 7.46 -0.09
C PRO A 151 11.54 8.43 0.84
N ASN A 152 10.63 7.91 1.64
CA ASN A 152 9.89 8.69 2.63
C ASN A 152 10.46 8.42 4.02
N THR A 153 11.14 9.40 4.59
CA THR A 153 11.71 9.36 5.93
C THR A 153 10.73 9.87 6.99
N GLY A 154 10.95 9.54 8.26
CA GLY A 154 10.13 10.02 9.37
C GLY A 154 8.78 9.31 9.51
N ASN A 155 8.71 8.04 9.13
CA ASN A 155 7.57 7.18 9.48
C ASN A 155 7.56 6.93 10.99
N LEU A 156 6.38 6.91 11.60
CA LEU A 156 6.23 6.66 13.04
C LEU A 156 6.59 5.22 13.42
N HIS A 157 6.23 4.28 12.55
CA HIS A 157 6.58 2.87 12.65
C HIS A 157 7.41 2.51 11.44
N GLU A 158 8.71 2.30 11.63
CA GLU A 158 9.67 2.05 10.55
C GLU A 158 9.88 0.54 10.39
N SER A 159 8.86 -0.14 9.89
CA SER A 159 8.90 -1.57 9.62
C SER A 159 9.02 -1.85 8.11
N PRO A 160 9.85 -2.82 7.68
CA PRO A 160 9.83 -3.37 6.32
C PRO A 160 8.43 -3.80 5.86
N PHE A 161 7.55 -4.13 6.79
CA PHE A 161 6.16 -4.51 6.50
C PHE A 161 5.35 -3.36 5.93
N LEU A 162 5.72 -2.10 6.23
CA LEU A 162 5.14 -0.94 5.57
C LEU A 162 5.53 -0.88 4.09
N ASP A 163 6.77 -1.20 3.76
CA ASP A 163 7.24 -1.23 2.37
C ASP A 163 6.53 -2.35 1.58
N TYR A 164 6.37 -3.53 2.17
CA TYR A 164 5.58 -4.60 1.56
C TYR A 164 4.10 -4.20 1.41
N GLY A 165 3.49 -3.56 2.41
CA GLY A 165 2.14 -3.02 2.33
C GLY A 165 1.96 -1.99 1.21
N LYS A 166 2.99 -1.19 0.92
CA LYS A 166 3.01 -0.26 -0.22
C LYS A 166 3.07 -0.98 -1.56
N LEU A 167 3.87 -2.02 -1.68
CA LEU A 167 3.87 -2.86 -2.88
C LEU A 167 2.53 -3.55 -3.10
N LEU A 168 1.88 -4.01 -2.02
CA LEU A 168 0.55 -4.61 -2.10
C LEU A 168 -0.51 -3.57 -2.48
N GLN A 169 -0.44 -2.34 -2.01
CA GLN A 169 -1.32 -1.25 -2.46
C GLN A 169 -1.28 -1.10 -4.00
N SER A 170 -0.11 -1.29 -4.61
CA SER A 170 0.05 -1.33 -6.07
C SER A 170 -0.50 -2.65 -6.65
N LEU A 171 0.10 -3.78 -6.29
CA LEU A 171 -0.09 -5.07 -6.99
C LEU A 171 -1.43 -5.74 -6.66
N HIS A 172 -1.88 -5.71 -5.42
CA HIS A 172 -3.15 -6.24 -4.95
C HIS A 172 -4.28 -5.22 -5.16
N GLY A 173 -4.13 -4.03 -4.60
CA GLY A 173 -5.13 -2.98 -4.65
C GLY A 173 -5.26 -2.28 -6.01
N SER A 174 -4.39 -2.56 -6.98
CA SER A 174 -4.43 -1.98 -8.34
C SER A 174 -4.42 -0.44 -8.37
N TYR A 175 -3.68 0.18 -7.44
CA TYR A 175 -3.69 1.62 -7.20
C TYR A 175 -3.40 2.45 -8.47
N GLU A 176 -2.39 2.08 -9.28
CA GLU A 176 -2.01 2.82 -10.48
C GLU A 176 -3.10 2.77 -11.57
N PHE A 177 -3.85 1.68 -11.66
CA PHE A 177 -5.00 1.60 -12.57
C PHE A 177 -6.14 2.48 -12.09
N MET A 178 -6.42 2.51 -10.78
CA MET A 178 -7.42 3.41 -10.20
C MET A 178 -7.03 4.87 -10.41
N MET A 179 -5.73 5.22 -10.31
CA MET A 179 -5.25 6.56 -10.63
C MET A 179 -5.53 6.98 -12.08
N LYS A 180 -5.55 6.04 -13.01
CA LYS A 180 -5.84 6.27 -14.44
C LYS A 180 -7.33 6.17 -14.78
N THR A 181 -8.17 5.64 -13.88
CA THR A 181 -9.61 5.51 -14.09
C THR A 181 -10.31 6.88 -13.99
N PRO A 182 -10.96 7.37 -15.05
CA PRO A 182 -11.41 8.77 -15.08
C PRO A 182 -12.74 9.01 -14.36
N ARG A 183 -13.57 7.98 -14.20
CA ARG A 183 -14.97 8.13 -13.75
C ARG A 183 -15.35 7.08 -12.73
N VAL A 184 -16.20 7.50 -11.78
CA VAL A 184 -16.90 6.65 -10.83
C VAL A 184 -18.36 7.08 -10.79
N THR A 185 -19.27 6.13 -10.67
CA THR A 185 -20.70 6.36 -10.46
C THR A 185 -21.07 5.88 -9.07
N VAL A 186 -21.79 6.70 -8.32
CA VAL A 186 -22.27 6.38 -6.98
C VAL A 186 -23.79 6.53 -6.95
N GLN A 187 -24.49 5.49 -6.52
CA GLN A 187 -25.97 5.46 -6.36
C GLN A 187 -26.32 4.72 -5.05
N GLY A 188 -26.54 5.47 -3.99
CA GLY A 188 -26.73 4.90 -2.64
C GLY A 188 -25.50 4.07 -2.23
N SER A 189 -25.72 2.79 -1.90
CA SER A 189 -24.64 1.85 -1.53
C SER A 189 -23.88 1.25 -2.74
N ARG A 190 -24.25 1.62 -3.97
CA ARG A 190 -23.63 1.09 -5.18
C ARG A 190 -22.55 2.04 -5.70
N ILE A 191 -21.36 1.49 -5.98
CA ILE A 191 -20.22 2.20 -6.55
C ILE A 191 -19.72 1.41 -7.77
N ASP A 192 -19.76 2.04 -8.95
CA ASP A 192 -19.31 1.43 -10.19
C ASP A 192 -18.20 2.27 -10.84
N PHE A 193 -17.15 1.61 -11.28
CA PHE A 193 -16.04 2.20 -12.02
C PHE A 193 -15.31 1.15 -12.85
N ALA A 194 -14.58 1.58 -13.88
CA ALA A 194 -13.75 0.67 -14.67
C ALA A 194 -12.52 0.25 -13.85
N LEU A 195 -12.51 -0.99 -13.37
CA LEU A 195 -11.36 -1.59 -12.70
C LEU A 195 -10.59 -2.44 -13.73
N THR A 196 -9.43 -1.96 -14.14
CA THR A 196 -8.53 -2.72 -15.02
C THR A 196 -7.83 -3.79 -14.20
N ARG A 197 -7.89 -5.03 -14.66
CA ARG A 197 -7.10 -6.15 -14.14
C ARG A 197 -5.95 -6.45 -15.07
N SER A 198 -4.74 -6.61 -14.53
CA SER A 198 -3.53 -6.91 -15.29
C SER A 198 -2.99 -8.28 -14.89
N ALA A 199 -2.89 -9.20 -15.85
CA ALA A 199 -2.29 -10.51 -15.61
C ALA A 199 -0.84 -10.41 -15.10
N ALA A 200 -0.12 -9.35 -15.50
CA ALA A 200 1.23 -9.10 -15.03
C ALA A 200 1.24 -8.67 -13.55
N TYR A 201 0.29 -7.83 -13.12
CA TYR A 201 0.10 -7.51 -11.69
C TYR A 201 -0.23 -8.76 -10.87
N ASP A 202 -1.19 -9.56 -11.35
CA ASP A 202 -1.56 -10.82 -10.69
C ASP A 202 -0.37 -11.78 -10.54
N ALA A 203 0.48 -11.86 -11.55
CA ALA A 203 1.68 -12.70 -11.51
C ALA A 203 2.71 -12.19 -10.49
N LEU A 204 2.95 -10.87 -10.41
CA LEU A 204 3.83 -10.27 -9.40
C LEU A 204 3.24 -10.37 -8.01
N TYR A 205 1.94 -10.12 -7.83
CA TYR A 205 1.23 -10.27 -6.57
C TYR A 205 1.37 -11.68 -6.01
N ARG A 206 1.04 -12.70 -6.83
CA ARG A 206 1.18 -14.11 -6.41
C ARG A 206 2.63 -14.46 -6.05
N ALA A 207 3.61 -13.97 -6.82
CA ALA A 207 5.02 -14.21 -6.53
C ALA A 207 5.45 -13.54 -5.21
N LEU A 208 5.01 -12.31 -4.95
CA LEU A 208 5.27 -11.59 -3.71
C LEU A 208 4.62 -12.31 -2.52
N MET A 209 3.34 -12.66 -2.61
CA MET A 209 2.64 -13.36 -1.53
C MET A 209 3.25 -14.72 -1.22
N ALA A 210 3.63 -15.50 -2.22
CA ALA A 210 4.32 -16.78 -2.01
C ALA A 210 5.68 -16.60 -1.31
N ASP A 211 6.43 -15.58 -1.66
CA ASP A 211 7.70 -15.23 -1.01
C ASP A 211 7.47 -14.80 0.46
N LEU A 212 6.50 -13.92 0.72
CA LEU A 212 6.17 -13.47 2.07
C LEU A 212 5.69 -14.63 2.96
N GLN A 213 4.79 -15.48 2.46
CA GLN A 213 4.29 -16.64 3.18
C GLN A 213 5.37 -17.70 3.45
N SER A 214 6.39 -17.79 2.60
CA SER A 214 7.53 -18.69 2.83
C SER A 214 8.50 -18.20 3.89
N ARG A 215 8.60 -16.88 4.08
CA ARG A 215 9.55 -16.23 4.99
C ARG A 215 8.97 -15.88 6.36
N TYR A 216 7.68 -15.59 6.41
CA TYR A 216 7.04 -15.05 7.61
C TYR A 216 5.90 -15.95 8.11
N PRO A 217 5.75 -16.12 9.43
CA PRO A 217 4.58 -16.75 10.03
C PRO A 217 3.29 -16.03 9.61
N ALA A 218 2.18 -16.75 9.58
CA ALA A 218 0.88 -16.21 9.16
C ALA A 218 0.47 -14.90 9.91
N ALA A 219 0.86 -14.76 11.20
CA ALA A 219 0.61 -13.54 11.95
C ALA A 219 1.38 -12.32 11.43
N GLN A 220 2.60 -12.52 10.93
CA GLN A 220 3.38 -11.43 10.34
C GLN A 220 2.92 -11.12 8.91
N VAL A 221 2.48 -12.12 8.15
CA VAL A 221 1.82 -11.88 6.85
C VAL A 221 0.54 -11.06 7.05
N GLU A 222 -0.25 -11.36 8.09
CA GLU A 222 -1.42 -10.55 8.46
C GLU A 222 -1.05 -9.10 8.80
N SER A 223 0.07 -8.87 9.50
CA SER A 223 0.58 -7.52 9.76
C SER A 223 0.90 -6.78 8.46
N ILE A 224 1.58 -7.42 7.51
CA ILE A 224 1.87 -6.84 6.19
C ILE A 224 0.58 -6.43 5.47
N LEU A 225 -0.41 -7.32 5.44
CA LEU A 225 -1.71 -7.07 4.82
C LEU A 225 -2.46 -5.93 5.54
N MET A 226 -2.38 -5.86 6.87
CA MET A 226 -2.99 -4.78 7.64
C MET A 226 -2.31 -3.43 7.35
N HIS A 227 -0.99 -3.40 7.13
CA HIS A 227 -0.31 -2.19 6.68
C HIS A 227 -0.79 -1.74 5.28
N GLU A 228 -1.14 -2.65 4.38
CA GLU A 228 -1.78 -2.29 3.11
C GLU A 228 -3.12 -1.57 3.36
N VAL A 229 -4.00 -2.12 4.22
CA VAL A 229 -5.27 -1.47 4.59
C VAL A 229 -5.02 -0.06 5.15
N ILE A 230 -4.04 0.10 6.04
CA ILE A 230 -3.69 1.40 6.61
C ILE A 230 -3.15 2.35 5.52
N HIS A 231 -2.40 1.88 4.54
CA HIS A 231 -1.97 2.71 3.41
C HIS A 231 -3.16 3.20 2.58
N TRP A 232 -4.15 2.37 2.34
CA TRP A 232 -5.40 2.78 1.68
C TRP A 232 -6.18 3.79 2.53
N LEU A 233 -6.26 3.57 3.84
CA LEU A 233 -6.91 4.50 4.76
C LEU A 233 -6.23 5.88 4.77
N ARG A 234 -4.89 5.90 4.86
CA ARG A 234 -4.07 7.13 4.81
C ARG A 234 -4.21 7.92 3.50
N LEU A 235 -4.53 7.23 2.42
CA LEU A 235 -4.74 7.84 1.11
C LEU A 235 -6.02 8.69 1.07
N MET A 236 -7.05 8.33 1.84
CA MET A 236 -8.38 8.92 1.74
C MET A 236 -8.42 10.44 1.98
N PRO A 237 -7.84 11.01 3.07
CA PRO A 237 -7.83 12.47 3.27
C PRO A 237 -7.16 13.23 2.12
N TYR A 238 -6.10 12.65 1.53
CA TYR A 238 -5.45 13.24 0.37
C TYR A 238 -6.39 13.24 -0.85
N LYS A 239 -7.12 12.15 -1.10
CA LYS A 239 -8.07 12.05 -2.21
C LYS A 239 -9.29 12.96 -2.02
N LEU A 240 -9.79 13.10 -0.81
CA LEU A 240 -10.86 14.05 -0.51
C LEU A 240 -10.46 15.49 -0.85
N ASN A 241 -9.21 15.86 -0.59
CA ASN A 241 -8.72 17.22 -0.86
C ASN A 241 -8.36 17.45 -2.33
N LYS A 242 -7.67 16.50 -2.97
CA LYS A 242 -7.11 16.72 -4.31
C LYS A 242 -7.89 16.05 -5.44
N ASP A 243 -8.74 15.09 -5.14
CA ASP A 243 -9.45 14.28 -6.15
C ASP A 243 -10.85 13.87 -5.70
N ARG A 244 -11.55 14.82 -5.12
CA ARG A 244 -12.87 14.60 -4.50
C ARG A 244 -13.88 13.89 -5.43
N LYS A 245 -13.82 14.18 -6.74
CA LYS A 245 -14.73 13.56 -7.73
C LYS A 245 -14.58 12.06 -7.81
N ARG A 246 -13.40 11.52 -7.48
CA ARG A 246 -13.10 10.08 -7.52
C ARG A 246 -12.87 9.48 -6.12
N ALA A 247 -13.03 10.27 -5.05
CA ALA A 247 -12.78 9.81 -3.68
C ALA A 247 -13.59 8.55 -3.32
N ALA A 248 -14.85 8.44 -3.78
CA ALA A 248 -15.67 7.26 -3.58
C ALA A 248 -15.06 5.98 -4.20
N MET A 249 -14.37 6.09 -5.34
CA MET A 249 -13.67 4.97 -5.95
C MET A 249 -12.49 4.48 -5.07
N PHE A 250 -11.71 5.42 -4.51
CA PHE A 250 -10.61 5.05 -3.61
C PHE A 250 -11.14 4.48 -2.29
N TYR A 251 -12.29 4.96 -1.81
CA TYR A 251 -12.99 4.34 -0.68
C TYR A 251 -13.44 2.91 -1.01
N ALA A 252 -13.99 2.68 -2.20
CA ALA A 252 -14.31 1.34 -2.66
C ALA A 252 -13.06 0.43 -2.71
N GLY A 253 -11.90 0.94 -3.16
CA GLY A 253 -10.63 0.22 -3.11
C GLY A 253 -10.22 -0.16 -1.69
N LEU A 254 -10.33 0.77 -0.73
CA LEU A 254 -10.11 0.48 0.70
C LEU A 254 -11.03 -0.64 1.20
N VAL A 255 -12.33 -0.57 0.88
CA VAL A 255 -13.32 -1.58 1.30
C VAL A 255 -13.00 -2.95 0.71
N MET A 256 -12.67 -3.02 -0.58
CA MET A 256 -12.30 -4.28 -1.25
C MET A 256 -11.09 -4.92 -0.57
N VAL A 257 -9.99 -4.17 -0.40
CA VAL A 257 -8.77 -4.67 0.25
C VAL A 257 -9.03 -5.06 1.70
N ALA A 258 -9.85 -4.29 2.45
CA ALA A 258 -10.18 -4.63 3.83
C ALA A 258 -10.96 -5.96 3.93
N ASN A 259 -11.86 -6.26 2.98
CA ASN A 259 -12.54 -7.56 2.94
C ASN A 259 -11.57 -8.71 2.66
N ASP A 260 -10.67 -8.56 1.67
CA ASP A 260 -9.69 -9.60 1.36
C ASP A 260 -8.78 -9.89 2.57
N VAL A 261 -8.39 -8.85 3.33
CA VAL A 261 -7.59 -9.01 4.56
C VAL A 261 -8.41 -9.60 5.71
N ALA A 262 -9.69 -9.26 5.83
CA ALA A 262 -10.59 -9.86 6.82
C ALA A 262 -10.75 -11.36 6.56
N ASP A 263 -10.98 -11.77 5.31
CA ASP A 263 -11.08 -13.16 4.91
C ASP A 263 -9.78 -13.94 5.23
N PHE A 264 -8.61 -13.35 4.95
CA PHE A 264 -7.32 -13.96 5.33
C PHE A 264 -7.22 -14.17 6.84
N SER A 265 -7.64 -13.19 7.65
CA SER A 265 -7.59 -13.25 9.12
C SER A 265 -8.57 -14.28 9.70
N GLU A 266 -9.75 -14.46 9.09
CA GLU A 266 -10.76 -15.44 9.49
C GLU A 266 -10.29 -16.87 9.17
N HIS A 267 -9.80 -17.14 7.96
CA HIS A 267 -9.30 -18.47 7.57
C HIS A 267 -8.09 -18.92 8.40
N LYS A 268 -7.25 -17.97 8.84
CA LYS A 268 -6.15 -18.25 9.76
C LYS A 268 -6.63 -18.78 11.11
N LYS A 269 -7.75 -18.28 11.63
CA LYS A 269 -8.32 -18.73 12.90
C LYS A 269 -8.82 -20.18 12.79
N GLU A 270 -9.42 -20.56 11.66
CA GLU A 270 -9.90 -21.93 11.42
C GLU A 270 -8.78 -22.96 11.32
N THR A 271 -7.58 -22.55 10.84
CA THR A 271 -6.42 -23.45 10.72
C THR A 271 -5.68 -23.66 12.05
N LEU A 272 -5.92 -22.81 13.06
CA LEU A 272 -5.29 -22.88 14.38
C LEU A 272 -6.18 -23.52 15.47
N CYS A 273 -7.45 -23.84 15.15
CA CYS A 273 -8.38 -24.61 15.97
C CYS A 273 -8.47 -26.06 15.52
#